data_d82de8fc86482d39ba8ae7263b0bb44e
#
_entry.id   d82de8fc86482d39ba8ae7263b0bb44e
#
_cell.length_a   1.000
_cell.length_b   1.000
_cell.length_c   1.000
_cell.angle_alpha   90.00
_cell.angle_beta   90.00
_cell.angle_gamma   90.00
#
_symmetry.space_group_name_H-M   'P 1'
#
loop_
_entity.id
_entity.type
_entity.pdbx_description
1 polymer ?
#
loop_
_entity_poly.entity_id
_entity_poly.type
_entity_poly.pdbx_seq_one_letter_code
_entity_poly.pdbx_strand_id
1 'polypeptide(L)'
;MYQVTVTPQFLSGKDTFRQAVPALSWAVLIFATFILMCVFDLYILVIPFLLEFISVIPMGIWSVKRSKKIRKESAKPTIITLTAKDGEIYKDNIKLNLSYSVPKNIVYIDNGHRSGKFKFYTLSFSAIITGNEVNGFIDFCLKNKVRFLV
;
A
#
# COMPACT_ATOMS: atom_id res chain seq x y z
N MET A 1 -6.52 19.21 17.20
CA MET A 1 -5.54 18.21 16.74
C MET A 1 -5.55 17.02 17.68
N TYR A 2 -5.52 15.81 17.16
CA TYR A 2 -5.52 14.57 17.93
C TYR A 2 -4.44 13.63 17.39
N GLN A 3 -3.61 13.09 18.25
CA GLN A 3 -2.60 12.11 17.89
C GLN A 3 -3.11 10.70 18.20
N VAL A 4 -3.00 9.82 17.26
CA VAL A 4 -3.46 8.44 17.39
C VAL A 4 -2.47 7.47 16.73
N THR A 5 -2.28 6.33 17.37
CA THR A 5 -1.49 5.25 16.81
C THR A 5 -2.37 4.43 15.85
N VAL A 6 -1.97 4.36 14.60
CA VAL A 6 -2.68 3.60 13.58
C VAL A 6 -1.81 2.49 13.01
N THR A 7 -2.43 1.39 12.62
CA THR A 7 -1.75 0.33 11.87
C THR A 7 -2.13 0.45 10.40
N PRO A 8 -1.18 0.78 9.50
CA PRO A 8 -1.46 0.84 8.06
C PRO A 8 -1.93 -0.50 7.51
N GLN A 9 -2.97 -0.49 6.68
CA GLN A 9 -3.51 -1.71 6.06
C GLN A 9 -2.96 -1.98 4.68
N PHE A 10 -2.59 -0.92 3.96
CA PHE A 10 -2.06 -1.01 2.61
C PHE A 10 -0.65 -0.47 2.54
N LEU A 11 0.10 -1.04 1.62
CA LEU A 11 1.43 -0.55 1.29
C LEU A 11 1.31 0.85 0.67
N SER A 12 2.20 1.74 1.05
CA SER A 12 2.33 3.02 0.35
C SER A 12 2.70 2.79 -1.13
N GLY A 13 2.38 3.74 -2.01
CA GLY A 13 2.79 3.66 -3.42
C GLY A 13 4.30 3.46 -3.58
N LYS A 14 5.10 4.06 -2.69
CA LYS A 14 6.55 3.88 -2.63
C LYS A 14 6.95 2.43 -2.30
N ASP A 15 6.27 1.80 -1.36
CA ASP A 15 6.55 0.40 -0.97
C ASP A 15 6.10 -0.57 -2.06
N THR A 16 4.99 -0.29 -2.70
CA THR A 16 4.51 -1.07 -3.86
C THR A 16 5.50 -1.01 -5.01
N PHE A 17 6.00 0.19 -5.35
CA PHE A 17 7.03 0.36 -6.36
C PHE A 17 8.32 -0.38 -5.96
N ARG A 18 8.77 -0.22 -4.71
CA ARG A 18 9.96 -0.92 -4.20
C ARG A 18 9.84 -2.45 -4.26
N GLN A 19 8.62 -2.99 -4.20
CA GLN A 19 8.37 -4.42 -4.41
C GLN A 19 8.47 -4.81 -5.88
N ALA A 20 7.98 -3.96 -6.79
CA ALA A 20 7.88 -4.27 -8.22
C ALA A 20 9.23 -4.12 -8.96
N VAL A 21 10.10 -3.20 -8.51
CA VAL A 21 11.37 -2.87 -9.19
C VAL A 21 12.21 -4.11 -9.56
N PRO A 22 12.46 -5.10 -8.67
CA PRO A 22 13.31 -6.23 -9.03
C PRO A 22 12.71 -7.10 -10.13
N ALA A 23 11.41 -7.34 -10.09
CA ALA A 23 10.73 -8.13 -11.12
C ALA A 23 10.72 -7.40 -12.47
N LEU A 24 10.51 -6.07 -12.42
CA LEU A 24 10.49 -5.24 -13.63
C LEU A 24 11.87 -5.16 -14.28
N SER A 25 12.92 -4.97 -13.50
CA SER A 25 14.30 -4.93 -14.03
C SER A 25 14.71 -6.25 -14.66
N TRP A 26 14.30 -7.37 -14.05
CA TRP A 26 14.57 -8.71 -14.60
C TRP A 26 13.80 -8.97 -15.90
N ALA A 27 12.53 -8.57 -15.97
CA ALA A 27 11.74 -8.67 -17.18
C ALA A 27 12.33 -7.84 -18.33
N VAL A 28 12.83 -6.64 -18.04
CA VAL A 28 13.49 -5.79 -19.04
C VAL A 28 14.79 -6.45 -19.54
N LEU A 29 15.57 -7.07 -18.66
CA LEU A 29 16.81 -7.76 -19.03
C LEU A 29 16.53 -8.92 -19.99
N ILE A 30 15.61 -9.83 -19.62
CA ILE A 30 15.21 -10.97 -20.48
C ILE A 30 14.73 -10.49 -21.86
N PHE A 31 13.89 -9.43 -21.86
CA PHE A 31 13.36 -8.89 -23.11
C PHE A 31 14.45 -8.26 -23.98
N ALA A 32 15.41 -7.54 -23.39
CA ALA A 32 16.54 -6.96 -24.09
C ALA A 32 17.45 -8.04 -24.71
N THR A 33 17.77 -9.10 -23.94
CA THR A 33 18.57 -10.23 -24.44
C THR A 33 17.85 -10.94 -25.59
N PHE A 34 16.55 -11.13 -25.50
CA PHE A 34 15.74 -11.72 -26.57
C PHE A 34 15.76 -10.88 -27.86
N ILE A 35 15.60 -9.55 -27.74
CA ILE A 35 15.68 -8.63 -28.88
C ILE A 35 17.05 -8.70 -29.54
N LEU A 36 18.12 -8.63 -28.75
CA LEU A 36 19.49 -8.70 -29.27
C LEU A 36 19.74 -10.02 -30.02
N MET A 37 19.23 -11.14 -29.50
CA MET A 37 19.34 -12.44 -30.16
C MET A 37 18.61 -12.46 -31.51
N CYS A 38 17.39 -11.92 -31.57
CA CYS A 38 16.58 -11.96 -32.79
C CYS A 38 17.02 -10.93 -33.85
N VAL A 39 17.42 -9.72 -33.42
CA VAL A 39 17.73 -8.61 -34.36
C VAL A 39 19.13 -8.78 -34.97
N PHE A 40 20.09 -9.29 -34.19
CA PHE A 40 21.48 -9.39 -34.59
C PHE A 40 21.90 -10.83 -34.92
N ASP A 41 20.98 -11.80 -34.95
CA ASP A 41 21.27 -13.23 -35.16
C ASP A 41 22.38 -13.77 -34.25
N LEU A 42 22.47 -13.22 -33.02
CA LEU A 42 23.51 -13.58 -32.08
C LEU A 42 23.16 -14.87 -31.32
N TYR A 43 23.25 -16.01 -31.97
CA TYR A 43 22.96 -17.32 -31.35
C TYR A 43 23.81 -17.61 -30.10
N ILE A 44 24.95 -16.97 -29.94
CA ILE A 44 25.77 -17.08 -28.73
C ILE A 44 25.03 -16.60 -27.47
N LEU A 45 23.99 -15.75 -27.63
CA LEU A 45 23.16 -15.27 -26.55
C LEU A 45 22.11 -16.28 -26.08
N VAL A 46 21.96 -17.41 -26.74
CA VAL A 46 21.02 -18.47 -26.32
C VAL A 46 21.38 -18.99 -24.93
N ILE A 47 22.68 -19.17 -24.65
CA ILE A 47 23.13 -19.65 -23.33
C ILE A 47 22.78 -18.66 -22.21
N PRO A 48 23.17 -17.36 -22.27
CA PRO A 48 22.77 -16.40 -21.26
C PRO A 48 21.26 -16.23 -21.16
N PHE A 49 20.50 -16.25 -22.25
CA PHE A 49 19.05 -16.20 -22.24
C PHE A 49 18.44 -17.38 -21.46
N LEU A 50 18.91 -18.61 -21.68
CA LEU A 50 18.46 -19.78 -20.94
C LEU A 50 18.80 -19.67 -19.43
N LEU A 51 19.98 -19.16 -19.09
CA LEU A 51 20.38 -18.93 -17.70
C LEU A 51 19.50 -17.88 -17.03
N GLU A 52 19.18 -16.78 -17.70
CA GLU A 52 18.24 -15.77 -17.23
C GLU A 52 16.86 -16.38 -16.99
N PHE A 53 16.37 -17.22 -17.93
CA PHE A 53 15.07 -17.87 -17.81
C PHE A 53 15.00 -18.83 -16.62
N ILE A 54 16.04 -19.63 -16.40
CA ILE A 54 16.13 -20.54 -15.24
C ILE A 54 16.16 -19.75 -13.93
N SER A 55 16.80 -18.57 -13.91
CA SER A 55 16.91 -17.73 -12.73
C SER A 55 15.58 -17.06 -12.31
N VAL A 56 14.53 -17.13 -13.14
CA VAL A 56 13.19 -16.61 -12.80
C VAL A 56 12.66 -17.28 -11.52
N ILE A 57 12.92 -18.58 -11.32
CA ILE A 57 12.42 -19.32 -10.14
C ILE A 57 13.04 -18.78 -8.84
N PRO A 58 14.38 -18.74 -8.65
CA PRO A 58 14.98 -18.22 -7.43
C PRO A 58 14.68 -16.73 -7.24
N MET A 59 14.57 -15.95 -8.32
CA MET A 59 14.20 -14.54 -8.27
C MET A 59 12.75 -14.36 -7.79
N GLY A 60 11.83 -15.20 -8.24
CA GLY A 60 10.45 -15.23 -7.75
C GLY A 60 10.38 -15.51 -6.26
N ILE A 61 11.08 -16.53 -5.77
CA ILE A 61 11.15 -16.88 -4.34
C ILE A 61 11.72 -15.71 -3.52
N TRP A 62 12.80 -15.10 -3.99
CA TRP A 62 13.41 -13.93 -3.34
C TRP A 62 12.47 -12.73 -3.29
N SER A 63 11.77 -12.44 -4.40
CA SER A 63 10.79 -11.36 -4.49
C SER A 63 9.65 -11.55 -3.49
N VAL A 64 9.12 -12.77 -3.35
CA VAL A 64 8.08 -13.09 -2.36
C VAL A 64 8.59 -12.89 -0.93
N LYS A 65 9.80 -13.35 -0.60
CA LYS A 65 10.40 -13.13 0.72
C LYS A 65 10.59 -11.64 1.01
N ARG A 66 11.09 -10.88 0.03
CA ARG A 66 11.26 -9.43 0.14
C ARG A 66 9.92 -8.71 0.33
N SER A 67 8.89 -9.08 -0.42
CA SER A 67 7.55 -8.52 -0.28
C SER A 67 6.97 -8.76 1.11
N LYS A 68 7.12 -9.96 1.66
CA LYS A 68 6.71 -10.27 3.03
C LYS A 68 7.43 -9.41 4.06
N LYS A 69 8.75 -9.16 3.87
CA LYS A 69 9.53 -8.29 4.75
C LYS A 69 9.04 -6.84 4.70
N ILE A 70 8.87 -6.28 3.50
CA ILE A 70 8.37 -4.91 3.30
C ILE A 70 6.97 -4.76 3.93
N ARG A 71 6.07 -5.73 3.72
CA ARG A 71 4.73 -5.70 4.35
C ARG A 71 4.80 -5.66 5.87
N LYS A 72 5.68 -6.47 6.49
CA LYS A 72 5.87 -6.44 7.94
C LYS A 72 6.40 -5.09 8.44
N GLU A 73 7.31 -4.48 7.70
CA GLU A 73 7.86 -3.15 8.03
C GLU A 73 6.79 -2.06 7.89
N SER A 74 6.01 -2.08 6.80
CA SER A 74 4.96 -1.10 6.52
C SER A 74 3.73 -1.26 7.40
N ALA A 75 3.49 -2.44 7.99
CA ALA A 75 2.41 -2.71 8.93
C ALA A 75 2.73 -2.31 10.38
N LYS A 76 3.88 -1.69 10.63
CA LYS A 76 4.22 -1.23 11.99
C LYS A 76 3.29 -0.09 12.41
N PRO A 77 2.83 -0.10 13.68
CA PRO A 77 2.07 1.01 14.23
C PRO A 77 2.80 2.34 14.06
N THR A 78 2.10 3.34 13.59
CA THR A 78 2.64 4.68 13.32
C THR A 78 1.73 5.72 13.95
N ILE A 79 2.30 6.72 14.60
CA ILE A 79 1.54 7.83 15.16
C ILE A 79 1.23 8.81 14.02
N ILE A 80 -0.05 9.15 13.89
CA ILE A 80 -0.51 10.18 12.95
C ILE A 80 -1.24 11.28 13.70
N THR A 81 -1.16 12.48 13.15
CA THR A 81 -1.92 13.63 13.66
C THR A 81 -3.13 13.87 12.78
N LEU A 82 -4.29 13.92 13.42
CA LEU A 82 -5.58 14.14 12.78
C LEU A 82 -6.13 15.50 13.21
N THR A 83 -6.77 16.20 12.30
CA THR A 83 -7.49 17.44 12.56
C THR A 83 -8.97 17.26 12.25
N ALA A 84 -9.83 17.71 13.15
CA ALA A 84 -11.27 17.78 12.92
C ALA A 84 -11.65 19.20 12.50
N LYS A 85 -12.37 19.33 11.39
CA LYS A 85 -12.90 20.59 10.88
C LYS A 85 -14.26 20.32 10.22
N ASP A 86 -15.25 21.14 10.56
CA ASP A 86 -16.61 21.10 10.00
C ASP A 86 -17.29 19.71 10.07
N GLY A 87 -17.00 18.93 11.13
CA GLY A 87 -17.54 17.57 11.29
C GLY A 87 -16.86 16.50 10.44
N GLU A 88 -15.72 16.79 9.89
CA GLU A 88 -14.90 15.89 9.07
C GLU A 88 -13.48 15.76 9.65
N ILE A 89 -12.82 14.64 9.32
CA ILE A 89 -11.43 14.38 9.75
C ILE A 89 -10.48 14.57 8.58
N TYR A 90 -9.36 15.19 8.87
CA TYR A 90 -8.29 15.43 7.89
C TYR A 90 -6.95 14.96 8.43
N LYS A 91 -6.12 14.43 7.52
CA LYS A 91 -4.69 14.18 7.69
C LYS A 91 -3.94 14.92 6.58
N ASP A 92 -3.02 15.82 6.95
CA ASP A 92 -2.23 16.60 5.98
C ASP A 92 -3.10 17.28 4.89
N ASN A 93 -4.24 17.90 5.32
CA ASN A 93 -5.28 18.48 4.46
C ASN A 93 -6.04 17.51 3.54
N ILE A 94 -5.83 16.21 3.68
CA ILE A 94 -6.57 15.18 2.94
C ILE A 94 -7.74 14.74 3.81
N LYS A 95 -8.96 14.81 3.28
CA LYS A 95 -10.17 14.31 3.94
C LYS A 95 -10.10 12.80 4.08
N LEU A 96 -10.49 12.31 5.26
CA LEU A 96 -10.55 10.90 5.58
C LEU A 96 -11.99 10.46 5.81
N ASN A 97 -12.30 9.24 5.38
CA ASN A 97 -13.53 8.54 5.70
C ASN A 97 -13.29 7.69 6.95
N LEU A 98 -14.29 7.64 7.81
CA LEU A 98 -14.26 6.87 9.04
C LEU A 98 -15.36 5.81 9.01
N SER A 99 -15.03 4.58 9.33
CA SER A 99 -16.02 3.51 9.54
C SER A 99 -15.69 2.79 10.84
N TYR A 100 -16.70 2.60 11.69
CA TYR A 100 -16.55 1.91 12.98
C TYR A 100 -17.22 0.55 12.96
N SER A 101 -16.45 -0.48 13.27
CA SER A 101 -16.96 -1.85 13.43
C SER A 101 -17.14 -2.16 14.90
N VAL A 102 -18.37 -2.07 15.40
CA VAL A 102 -18.75 -2.36 16.80
C VAL A 102 -18.28 -3.76 17.24
N PRO A 103 -18.60 -4.87 16.50
CA PRO A 103 -18.26 -6.21 16.97
C PRO A 103 -16.75 -6.47 17.08
N LYS A 104 -15.92 -5.73 16.36
CA LYS A 104 -14.46 -5.88 16.40
C LYS A 104 -13.76 -4.82 17.25
N ASN A 105 -14.48 -3.79 17.67
CA ASN A 105 -13.95 -2.60 18.32
C ASN A 105 -12.77 -2.01 17.53
N ILE A 106 -12.98 -1.77 16.25
CA ILE A 106 -11.98 -1.27 15.31
C ILE A 106 -12.55 -0.07 14.56
N VAL A 107 -11.76 1.01 14.47
CA VAL A 107 -12.05 2.11 13.56
C VAL A 107 -11.18 1.98 12.31
N TYR A 108 -11.81 1.96 11.15
CA TYR A 108 -11.17 2.03 9.85
C TYR A 108 -11.09 3.47 9.40
N ILE A 109 -9.93 3.87 8.93
CA ILE A 109 -9.66 5.21 8.40
C ILE A 109 -9.12 5.04 7.00
N ASP A 110 -9.74 5.69 6.02
CA ASP A 110 -9.22 5.70 4.65
C ASP A 110 -9.46 7.06 3.98
N ASN A 111 -8.79 7.29 2.87
CA ASN A 111 -9.03 8.44 1.99
C ASN A 111 -9.56 8.00 0.62
N GLY A 112 -10.20 6.84 0.55
CA GLY A 112 -10.76 6.34 -0.70
C GLY A 112 -11.86 7.22 -1.24
N HIS A 113 -11.83 7.48 -2.53
CA HIS A 113 -12.90 8.17 -3.23
C HIS A 113 -13.16 7.52 -4.60
N ARG A 114 -14.39 7.63 -5.06
CA ARG A 114 -14.76 7.20 -6.41
C ARG A 114 -14.62 8.38 -7.34
N SER A 115 -13.81 8.26 -8.38
CA SER A 115 -13.61 9.31 -9.38
C SER A 115 -13.72 8.76 -10.80
N GLY A 116 -14.07 9.68 -11.73
CA GLY A 116 -14.17 9.39 -13.16
C GLY A 116 -15.45 8.71 -13.62
N LYS A 117 -15.65 8.65 -14.94
CA LYS A 117 -16.84 8.05 -15.60
C LYS A 117 -17.00 6.57 -15.26
N PHE A 118 -15.91 5.83 -15.03
CA PHE A 118 -15.90 4.41 -14.69
C PHE A 118 -15.93 4.16 -13.18
N LYS A 119 -16.11 5.17 -12.34
CA LYS A 119 -16.19 5.09 -10.88
C LYS A 119 -15.01 4.31 -10.28
N PHE A 120 -13.80 4.56 -10.76
CA PHE A 120 -12.60 3.98 -10.16
C PHE A 120 -12.47 4.40 -8.71
N TYR A 121 -12.26 3.42 -7.84
CA TYR A 121 -11.98 3.65 -6.44
C TYR A 121 -10.48 3.87 -6.26
N THR A 122 -10.10 5.07 -5.83
CA THR A 122 -8.70 5.40 -5.53
C THR A 122 -8.48 5.44 -4.04
N LEU A 123 -7.42 4.82 -3.57
CA LEU A 123 -7.06 4.72 -2.18
C LEU A 123 -5.55 4.93 -2.04
N SER A 124 -5.12 6.01 -1.38
CA SER A 124 -3.71 6.26 -1.11
C SER A 124 -3.33 6.07 0.36
N PHE A 125 -4.32 6.04 1.25
CA PHE A 125 -4.13 5.82 2.67
C PHE A 125 -5.25 4.94 3.21
N SER A 126 -4.89 3.92 3.99
CA SER A 126 -5.82 3.14 4.80
C SER A 126 -5.12 2.63 6.04
N ALA A 127 -5.76 2.77 7.18
CA ALA A 127 -5.24 2.36 8.47
C ALA A 127 -6.37 1.96 9.40
N ILE A 128 -6.01 1.25 10.46
CA ILE A 128 -6.93 0.88 11.53
C ILE A 128 -6.44 1.43 12.86
N ILE A 129 -7.40 1.80 13.70
CA ILE A 129 -7.20 2.06 15.13
C ILE A 129 -7.77 0.87 15.90
N THR A 130 -7.02 0.33 16.83
CA THR A 130 -7.40 -0.84 17.63
C THR A 130 -7.07 -0.64 19.10
N GLY A 131 -7.67 -1.45 19.96
CA GLY A 131 -7.35 -1.48 21.39
C GLY A 131 -7.83 -0.25 22.15
N ASN A 132 -7.03 0.18 23.11
CA ASN A 132 -7.40 1.26 24.05
C ASN A 132 -7.56 2.64 23.40
N GLU A 133 -6.96 2.85 22.23
CA GLU A 133 -7.03 4.12 21.52
C GLU A 133 -8.38 4.35 20.82
N VAL A 134 -9.17 3.30 20.59
CA VAL A 134 -10.48 3.39 19.93
C VAL A 134 -11.42 4.29 20.71
N ASN A 135 -11.54 4.09 22.02
CA ASN A 135 -12.47 4.87 22.85
C ASN A 135 -12.08 6.35 22.86
N GLY A 136 -10.79 6.66 23.09
CA GLY A 136 -10.31 8.03 23.07
C GLY A 136 -10.50 8.71 21.71
N PHE A 137 -10.35 7.98 20.62
CA PHE A 137 -10.61 8.49 19.27
C PHE A 137 -12.12 8.73 19.02
N ILE A 138 -12.98 7.81 19.46
CA ILE A 138 -14.44 7.99 19.37
C ILE A 138 -14.87 9.23 20.16
N ASP A 139 -14.40 9.40 21.38
CA ASP A 139 -14.70 10.58 22.21
C ASP A 139 -14.25 11.88 21.52
N PHE A 140 -13.06 11.87 20.92
CA PHE A 140 -12.59 13.01 20.12
C PHE A 140 -13.52 13.29 18.93
N CYS A 141 -13.97 12.26 18.21
CA CYS A 141 -14.89 12.42 17.10
C CYS A 141 -16.25 12.94 17.53
N LEU A 142 -16.83 12.42 18.63
CA LEU A 142 -18.09 12.88 19.19
C LEU A 142 -18.03 14.34 19.63
N LYS A 143 -16.96 14.74 20.33
CA LYS A 143 -16.73 16.11 20.75
C LYS A 143 -16.66 17.10 19.58
N ASN A 144 -16.15 16.66 18.43
CA ASN A 144 -16.02 17.46 17.22
C ASN A 144 -17.17 17.25 16.23
N LYS A 145 -18.25 16.56 16.62
CA LYS A 145 -19.42 16.25 15.78
C LYS A 145 -19.07 15.56 14.46
N VAL A 146 -18.01 14.75 14.46
CA VAL A 146 -17.57 14.00 13.29
C VAL A 146 -18.53 12.85 13.00
N ARG A 147 -18.88 12.64 11.74
CA ARG A 147 -19.77 11.56 11.31
C ARG A 147 -18.99 10.29 11.04
N PHE A 148 -19.48 9.18 11.61
CA PHE A 148 -19.03 7.84 11.24
C PHE A 148 -19.96 7.26 10.18
N LEU A 149 -19.38 6.53 9.24
CA LEU A 149 -20.13 5.58 8.43
C LEU A 149 -20.25 4.30 9.28
N VAL A 150 -21.43 3.97 9.68
CA VAL A 150 -21.78 2.75 10.43
C VAL A 150 -22.13 1.64 9.44
#